data_6a4d782e186f895f95252f456498390e
#
_entry.id   6a4d782e186f895f95252f456498390e
#
_cell.length_a   1.000
_cell.length_b   1.000
_cell.length_c   1.000
_cell.angle_alpha   90.00
_cell.angle_beta   90.00
_cell.angle_gamma   90.00
#
_symmetry.space_group_name_H-M   'P 1'
#
loop_
_entity.id
_entity.type
_entity.pdbx_description
1 polymer ?
#
loop_
_entity_poly.entity_id
_entity_poly.type
_entity_poly.pdbx_seq_one_letter_code
_entity_poly.pdbx_strand_id
1 'polypeptide(L)'
;MKKSFLMMLGLLAMSLQTYAQGLTATLQSGESLSAYYGIDAFKHAYEAAKDGDQITLSAGTFNVPSDGLTKSVKITGVGAFETTGNTVFQELKVSGSNVRIEGVKFSSTLYPSGSTNIIVTRCWVVKLDATGNYTNPLFNECVIKSIYNFKYARDFTIKNCTITSFMSNQNADAGNVGSVLNCVIYNMYNFSGYNPFAIYRNNLIGFDSEKISCASPSEFYYNVGFSKSNKSVSFNIVGDCINVGNQIGDYAELFNSTESYPANPQNVPDGDDGTPVGPYGGTGFSPYPAVPRILSKTIDGSTNDEGKINVKVEVKAEQ
;
A
#
# COMPACT_ATOMS: atom_id res chain seq x y z
N MET A 1 -39.10 -44.91 -4.40
CA MET A 1 -38.27 -44.16 -5.34
C MET A 1 -38.39 -42.64 -5.25
N LYS A 2 -39.57 -42.01 -5.10
CA LYS A 2 -39.72 -40.55 -5.01
C LYS A 2 -39.07 -39.89 -3.76
N LYS A 3 -39.09 -40.58 -2.60
CA LYS A 3 -38.48 -40.04 -1.35
C LYS A 3 -36.95 -40.02 -1.37
N SER A 4 -36.30 -41.01 -1.99
CA SER A 4 -34.84 -41.07 -2.11
C SER A 4 -34.30 -39.99 -3.09
N PHE A 5 -35.06 -39.67 -4.14
CA PHE A 5 -34.67 -38.64 -5.09
C PHE A 5 -34.75 -37.22 -4.48
N LEU A 6 -35.78 -36.98 -3.65
CA LEU A 6 -35.92 -35.70 -2.93
C LEU A 6 -34.81 -35.49 -1.89
N MET A 7 -34.39 -36.58 -1.23
CA MET A 7 -33.30 -36.54 -0.24
C MET A 7 -31.94 -36.31 -0.91
N MET A 8 -31.73 -36.88 -2.12
CA MET A 8 -30.52 -36.65 -2.90
C MET A 8 -30.45 -35.24 -3.48
N LEU A 9 -31.59 -34.65 -3.87
CA LEU A 9 -31.66 -33.26 -4.31
C LEU A 9 -31.41 -32.27 -3.15
N GLY A 10 -31.86 -32.57 -1.94
CA GLY A 10 -31.61 -31.82 -0.73
C GLY A 10 -30.12 -31.84 -0.32
N LEU A 11 -29.48 -33.02 -0.43
CA LEU A 11 -28.03 -33.15 -0.17
C LEU A 11 -27.19 -32.44 -1.23
N LEU A 12 -27.60 -32.43 -2.51
CA LEU A 12 -26.93 -31.67 -3.57
C LEU A 12 -27.06 -30.15 -3.37
N ALA A 13 -28.22 -29.68 -2.89
CA ALA A 13 -28.44 -28.27 -2.58
C ALA A 13 -27.62 -27.79 -1.36
N MET A 14 -27.40 -28.66 -0.35
CA MET A 14 -26.55 -28.35 0.81
C MET A 14 -25.07 -28.37 0.45
N SER A 15 -24.61 -29.17 -0.51
CA SER A 15 -23.21 -29.20 -0.94
C SER A 15 -22.82 -27.96 -1.76
N LEU A 16 -23.78 -27.25 -2.36
CA LEU A 16 -23.53 -26.01 -3.08
C LEU A 16 -23.42 -24.78 -2.16
N GLN A 17 -23.83 -24.90 -0.88
CA GLN A 17 -23.74 -23.79 0.08
C GLN A 17 -22.38 -23.68 0.79
N THR A 18 -21.51 -24.68 0.68
CA THR A 18 -20.21 -24.68 1.36
C THR A 18 -19.10 -23.87 0.65
N TYR A 19 -19.34 -23.34 -0.54
CA TYR A 19 -18.39 -22.52 -1.29
C TYR A 19 -18.73 -21.04 -1.36
N ALA A 20 -19.74 -20.59 -0.65
CA ALA A 20 -20.15 -19.18 -0.68
C ALA A 20 -19.63 -18.36 0.51
N GLN A 21 -18.33 -18.39 0.80
CA GLN A 21 -17.72 -17.17 1.31
C GLN A 21 -17.47 -16.27 0.11
N GLY A 22 -18.56 -15.80 -0.50
CA GLY A 22 -18.54 -14.89 -1.62
C GLY A 22 -17.87 -13.60 -1.22
N LEU A 23 -17.16 -12.98 -2.18
CA LEU A 23 -16.65 -11.63 -2.06
C LEU A 23 -17.74 -10.75 -1.47
N THR A 24 -17.41 -10.00 -0.43
CA THR A 24 -18.36 -9.13 0.27
C THR A 24 -17.80 -7.72 0.38
N ALA A 25 -18.61 -6.74 0.03
CA ALA A 25 -18.37 -5.34 0.30
C ALA A 25 -19.48 -4.82 1.23
N THR A 26 -19.10 -4.19 2.33
CA THR A 26 -20.03 -3.59 3.28
C THR A 26 -19.90 -2.08 3.18
N LEU A 27 -21.00 -1.40 2.87
CA LEU A 27 -21.09 0.05 2.83
C LEU A 27 -21.73 0.56 4.14
N GLN A 28 -21.01 1.44 4.82
CA GLN A 28 -21.54 2.24 5.93
C GLN A 28 -21.75 3.68 5.44
N SER A 29 -23.02 4.12 5.47
CA SER A 29 -23.45 5.49 5.13
C SER A 29 -24.22 6.06 6.31
N GLY A 30 -23.54 6.91 7.10
CA GLY A 30 -24.05 7.35 8.40
C GLY A 30 -24.28 6.15 9.34
N GLU A 31 -25.51 5.98 9.81
CA GLU A 31 -25.90 4.84 10.67
C GLU A 31 -26.35 3.60 9.87
N SER A 32 -26.52 3.72 8.55
CA SER A 32 -27.00 2.65 7.70
C SER A 32 -25.85 1.74 7.27
N LEU A 33 -26.09 0.42 7.30
CA LEU A 33 -25.17 -0.60 6.87
C LEU A 33 -25.82 -1.44 5.76
N SER A 34 -25.13 -1.57 4.61
CA SER A 34 -25.58 -2.37 3.47
C SER A 34 -24.48 -3.33 3.04
N ALA A 35 -24.84 -4.55 2.68
CA ALA A 35 -23.89 -5.57 2.20
C ALA A 35 -24.16 -5.92 0.74
N TYR A 36 -23.09 -6.03 -0.03
CA TYR A 36 -23.08 -6.41 -1.44
C TYR A 36 -22.22 -7.66 -1.61
N TYR A 37 -22.57 -8.52 -2.56
CA TYR A 37 -21.95 -9.83 -2.71
C TYR A 37 -21.49 -10.07 -4.15
N GLY A 38 -20.45 -10.90 -4.31
CA GLY A 38 -19.90 -11.29 -5.61
C GLY A 38 -18.76 -10.38 -6.08
N ILE A 39 -18.27 -10.66 -7.29
CA ILE A 39 -17.10 -9.97 -7.86
C ILE A 39 -17.33 -8.47 -8.07
N ASP A 40 -18.57 -8.05 -8.29
CA ASP A 40 -19.00 -6.66 -8.47
C ASP A 40 -19.42 -5.99 -7.14
N ALA A 41 -19.28 -6.68 -6.01
CA ALA A 41 -19.71 -6.17 -4.71
C ALA A 41 -19.14 -4.78 -4.39
N PHE A 42 -17.84 -4.57 -4.65
CA PHE A 42 -17.21 -3.27 -4.45
C PHE A 42 -17.80 -2.19 -5.38
N LYS A 43 -17.98 -2.52 -6.67
CA LYS A 43 -18.57 -1.60 -7.64
C LYS A 43 -19.95 -1.15 -7.20
N HIS A 44 -20.84 -2.08 -6.82
CA HIS A 44 -22.20 -1.75 -6.35
C HIS A 44 -22.19 -0.96 -5.05
N ALA A 45 -21.33 -1.32 -4.08
CA ALA A 45 -21.18 -0.55 -2.85
C ALA A 45 -20.73 0.88 -3.13
N TYR A 46 -19.76 1.07 -4.03
CA TYR A 46 -19.27 2.37 -4.42
C TYR A 46 -20.32 3.20 -5.19
N GLU A 47 -21.09 2.60 -6.10
CA GLU A 47 -22.19 3.26 -6.81
C GLU A 47 -23.21 3.83 -5.83
N ALA A 48 -23.56 3.07 -4.79
CA ALA A 48 -24.49 3.48 -3.73
C ALA A 48 -23.89 4.48 -2.72
N ALA A 49 -22.56 4.52 -2.58
CA ALA A 49 -21.88 5.38 -1.61
C ALA A 49 -22.04 6.88 -1.94
N LYS A 50 -21.92 7.69 -0.90
CA LYS A 50 -21.82 9.16 -0.94
C LYS A 50 -20.46 9.59 -0.41
N ASP A 51 -20.15 10.87 -0.58
CA ASP A 51 -18.94 11.45 0.03
C ASP A 51 -18.97 11.30 1.55
N GLY A 52 -17.85 10.85 2.11
CA GLY A 52 -17.68 10.56 3.52
C GLY A 52 -18.00 9.11 3.94
N ASP A 53 -18.59 8.32 3.06
CA ASP A 53 -18.96 6.94 3.37
C ASP A 53 -17.72 6.01 3.45
N GLN A 54 -17.91 4.88 4.15
CA GLN A 54 -16.90 3.86 4.32
C GLN A 54 -17.33 2.54 3.67
N ILE A 55 -16.39 1.93 2.91
CA ILE A 55 -16.56 0.61 2.30
C ILE A 55 -15.52 -0.33 2.88
N THR A 56 -15.97 -1.44 3.47
CA THR A 56 -15.10 -2.50 3.98
C THR A 56 -15.22 -3.72 3.10
N LEU A 57 -14.09 -4.31 2.73
CA LEU A 57 -13.99 -5.41 1.77
C LEU A 57 -13.47 -6.68 2.42
N SER A 58 -14.03 -7.82 2.04
CA SER A 58 -13.47 -9.13 2.37
C SER A 58 -12.18 -9.40 1.59
N ALA A 59 -11.55 -10.54 1.89
CA ALA A 59 -10.52 -11.11 1.03
C ALA A 59 -11.07 -11.46 -0.36
N GLY A 60 -10.23 -11.33 -1.38
CA GLY A 60 -10.48 -11.71 -2.75
C GLY A 60 -10.29 -10.58 -3.76
N THR A 61 -10.53 -10.87 -5.04
CA THR A 61 -10.35 -9.90 -6.14
C THR A 61 -11.69 -9.33 -6.54
N PHE A 62 -11.79 -8.00 -6.52
CA PHE A 62 -13.01 -7.27 -6.85
C PHE A 62 -12.87 -6.52 -8.17
N ASN A 63 -13.96 -6.41 -8.91
CA ASN A 63 -14.09 -5.45 -9.98
C ASN A 63 -14.20 -4.04 -9.41
N VAL A 64 -13.61 -3.08 -10.11
CA VAL A 64 -13.63 -1.66 -9.74
C VAL A 64 -14.57 -0.89 -10.66
N PRO A 65 -15.06 0.30 -10.26
CA PRO A 65 -15.83 1.17 -11.15
C PRO A 65 -15.02 1.54 -12.40
N SER A 66 -15.63 1.50 -13.60
CA SER A 66 -14.97 1.79 -14.88
C SER A 66 -14.38 3.21 -14.94
N ASP A 67 -15.05 4.17 -14.32
CA ASP A 67 -14.62 5.58 -14.30
C ASP A 67 -13.65 5.87 -13.15
N GLY A 68 -13.35 4.85 -12.32
CA GLY A 68 -12.56 4.95 -11.12
C GLY A 68 -13.30 5.59 -9.95
N LEU A 69 -12.55 6.09 -8.97
CA LEU A 69 -13.09 6.73 -7.78
C LEU A 69 -13.16 8.24 -7.98
N THR A 70 -14.36 8.78 -7.97
CA THR A 70 -14.67 10.22 -8.08
C THR A 70 -15.22 10.81 -6.78
N LYS A 71 -15.70 9.96 -5.86
CA LYS A 71 -16.29 10.33 -4.56
C LYS A 71 -15.24 10.26 -3.44
N SER A 72 -15.40 11.08 -2.42
CA SER A 72 -14.60 11.07 -1.19
C SER A 72 -15.02 9.91 -0.29
N VAL A 73 -14.40 8.74 -0.44
CA VAL A 73 -14.73 7.53 0.33
C VAL A 73 -13.53 6.97 1.06
N LYS A 74 -13.79 6.26 2.16
CA LYS A 74 -12.80 5.42 2.83
C LYS A 74 -13.01 3.96 2.42
N ILE A 75 -11.96 3.31 1.90
CA ILE A 75 -11.96 1.91 1.50
C ILE A 75 -10.99 1.15 2.41
N THR A 76 -11.45 0.09 3.05
CA THR A 76 -10.63 -0.74 3.92
C THR A 76 -10.73 -2.20 3.48
N GLY A 77 -9.59 -2.77 3.09
CA GLY A 77 -9.43 -4.20 2.82
C GLY A 77 -8.94 -4.96 4.06
N VAL A 78 -8.85 -6.26 3.96
CA VAL A 78 -8.36 -7.14 5.04
C VAL A 78 -6.84 -7.17 5.17
N GLY A 79 -6.11 -6.69 4.18
CA GLY A 79 -4.65 -6.68 4.13
C GLY A 79 -4.11 -6.87 2.72
N ALA A 80 -2.81 -6.60 2.53
CA ALA A 80 -2.14 -6.61 1.23
C ALA A 80 -0.86 -7.46 1.20
N PHE A 81 -0.36 -7.94 2.34
CA PHE A 81 0.98 -8.51 2.47
C PHE A 81 1.00 -10.03 2.72
N GLU A 82 -0.14 -10.64 2.93
CA GLU A 82 -0.24 -12.08 3.12
C GLU A 82 -0.03 -12.84 1.80
N THR A 83 0.36 -14.11 1.87
CA THR A 83 0.47 -14.97 0.70
C THR A 83 -0.89 -15.27 0.09
N THR A 84 -1.92 -15.37 0.92
CA THR A 84 -3.32 -15.60 0.56
C THR A 84 -4.23 -14.71 1.39
N GLY A 85 -5.48 -14.56 0.98
CA GLY A 85 -6.46 -13.85 1.79
C GLY A 85 -6.37 -12.31 1.72
N ASN A 86 -5.70 -11.74 0.71
CA ASN A 86 -5.65 -10.30 0.50
C ASN A 86 -6.93 -9.77 -0.15
N THR A 87 -7.23 -8.50 0.09
CA THR A 87 -8.16 -7.74 -0.76
C THR A 87 -7.39 -7.23 -1.98
N VAL A 88 -7.88 -7.54 -3.18
CA VAL A 88 -7.13 -7.28 -4.42
C VAL A 88 -7.97 -6.46 -5.40
N PHE A 89 -7.39 -5.39 -5.92
CA PHE A 89 -7.79 -4.71 -7.14
C PHE A 89 -6.75 -4.95 -8.23
N GLN A 90 -7.17 -5.12 -9.48
CA GLN A 90 -6.23 -5.22 -10.58
C GLN A 90 -5.61 -3.85 -10.84
N GLU A 91 -6.44 -2.89 -11.18
CA GLU A 91 -6.04 -1.49 -11.32
C GLU A 91 -7.13 -0.58 -10.77
N LEU A 92 -6.77 0.65 -10.41
CA LEU A 92 -7.73 1.62 -9.90
C LEU A 92 -7.31 3.03 -10.29
N LYS A 93 -8.21 3.76 -10.94
CA LYS A 93 -8.09 5.19 -11.16
C LYS A 93 -8.72 5.94 -9.99
N VAL A 94 -8.05 6.98 -9.48
CA VAL A 94 -8.56 7.83 -8.40
C VAL A 94 -8.49 9.28 -8.85
N SER A 95 -9.64 9.88 -9.07
CA SER A 95 -9.79 11.30 -9.45
C SER A 95 -10.60 12.10 -8.40
N GLY A 96 -11.25 11.42 -7.45
CA GLY A 96 -11.89 12.06 -6.30
C GLY A 96 -10.88 12.58 -5.28
N SER A 97 -11.26 13.63 -4.56
CA SER A 97 -10.48 14.17 -3.45
C SER A 97 -10.83 13.51 -2.12
N ASN A 98 -9.90 13.56 -1.15
CA ASN A 98 -10.06 12.99 0.19
C ASN A 98 -10.35 11.47 0.21
N VAL A 99 -9.93 10.75 -0.83
CA VAL A 99 -10.05 9.29 -0.89
C VAL A 99 -9.02 8.65 0.03
N ARG A 100 -9.45 7.67 0.83
CA ARG A 100 -8.58 6.88 1.69
C ARG A 100 -8.67 5.40 1.34
N ILE A 101 -7.53 4.75 1.15
CA ILE A 101 -7.45 3.33 0.83
C ILE A 101 -6.47 2.66 1.78
N GLU A 102 -6.91 1.63 2.47
CA GLU A 102 -6.11 0.91 3.45
C GLU A 102 -6.20 -0.60 3.24
N GLY A 103 -5.06 -1.29 3.34
CA GLY A 103 -5.00 -2.76 3.35
C GLY A 103 -5.43 -3.43 2.04
N VAL A 104 -5.11 -2.82 0.90
CA VAL A 104 -5.47 -3.32 -0.45
C VAL A 104 -4.21 -3.61 -1.26
N LYS A 105 -4.22 -4.72 -1.99
CA LYS A 105 -3.20 -5.08 -2.97
C LYS A 105 -3.65 -4.66 -4.37
N PHE A 106 -2.90 -3.76 -5.00
CA PHE A 106 -3.04 -3.44 -6.42
C PHE A 106 -2.12 -4.36 -7.21
N SER A 107 -2.68 -5.35 -7.89
CA SER A 107 -1.92 -6.35 -8.65
C SER A 107 -1.40 -5.84 -10.00
N SER A 108 -1.85 -4.69 -10.45
CA SER A 108 -1.33 -3.95 -11.60
C SER A 108 -1.05 -2.50 -11.20
N THR A 109 -1.94 -1.56 -11.46
CA THR A 109 -1.62 -0.13 -11.36
C THR A 109 -2.61 0.65 -10.50
N LEU A 110 -2.10 1.55 -9.68
CA LEU A 110 -2.85 2.63 -9.05
C LEU A 110 -2.59 3.93 -9.82
N TYR A 111 -3.64 4.56 -10.33
CA TYR A 111 -3.61 5.80 -11.12
C TYR A 111 -4.23 6.97 -10.35
N PRO A 112 -3.50 7.71 -9.52
CA PRO A 112 -3.97 9.00 -9.03
C PRO A 112 -3.96 10.02 -10.17
N SER A 113 -5.06 10.76 -10.33
CA SER A 113 -5.20 11.72 -11.43
C SER A 113 -6.19 12.82 -11.09
N GLY A 114 -5.76 14.06 -11.05
CA GLY A 114 -6.62 15.23 -10.81
C GLY A 114 -7.20 15.33 -9.40
N SER A 115 -6.64 14.62 -8.44
CA SER A 115 -7.17 14.47 -7.08
C SER A 115 -6.37 15.27 -6.04
N THR A 116 -6.97 15.49 -4.88
CA THR A 116 -6.34 16.15 -3.73
C THR A 116 -6.54 15.30 -2.48
N ASN A 117 -5.50 15.23 -1.61
CA ASN A 117 -5.55 14.50 -0.33
C ASN A 117 -5.89 13.02 -0.48
N ILE A 118 -5.27 12.31 -1.44
CA ILE A 118 -5.35 10.84 -1.46
C ILE A 118 -4.46 10.29 -0.34
N ILE A 119 -5.01 9.38 0.47
CA ILE A 119 -4.27 8.67 1.51
C ILE A 119 -4.29 7.17 1.19
N VAL A 120 -3.11 6.60 0.97
CA VAL A 120 -2.91 5.17 0.73
C VAL A 120 -2.04 4.61 1.85
N THR A 121 -2.58 3.71 2.63
CA THR A 121 -1.90 3.18 3.82
C THR A 121 -1.90 1.66 3.81
N ARG A 122 -0.78 1.04 4.19
CA ARG A 122 -0.64 -0.42 4.34
C ARG A 122 -1.08 -1.19 3.10
N CYS A 123 -0.76 -0.64 1.93
CA CYS A 123 -1.11 -1.20 0.63
C CYS A 123 0.12 -1.79 -0.07
N TRP A 124 -0.14 -2.80 -0.92
CA TRP A 124 0.84 -3.29 -1.88
C TRP A 124 0.50 -2.73 -3.25
N VAL A 125 1.40 -1.97 -3.85
CA VAL A 125 1.20 -1.32 -5.15
C VAL A 125 2.27 -1.83 -6.13
N VAL A 126 1.87 -2.56 -7.16
CA VAL A 126 2.82 -3.02 -8.20
C VAL A 126 3.31 -1.84 -9.02
N LYS A 127 2.43 -0.96 -9.44
CA LYS A 127 2.79 0.25 -10.17
C LYS A 127 1.97 1.44 -9.67
N LEU A 128 2.64 2.49 -9.26
CA LEU A 128 2.04 3.81 -9.03
C LEU A 128 2.34 4.69 -10.24
N ASP A 129 1.32 5.08 -10.98
CA ASP A 129 1.47 5.83 -12.24
C ASP A 129 0.56 7.06 -12.24
N ALA A 130 1.15 8.20 -12.03
CA ALA A 130 0.43 9.47 -11.96
C ALA A 130 0.27 10.08 -13.35
N THR A 131 -0.96 10.12 -13.86
CA THR A 131 -1.25 10.61 -15.21
C THR A 131 -1.78 12.06 -15.25
N GLY A 132 -1.93 12.71 -14.11
CA GLY A 132 -2.41 14.09 -14.02
C GLY A 132 -1.97 14.76 -12.72
N ASN A 133 -2.20 16.06 -12.62
CA ASN A 133 -1.87 16.80 -11.41
C ASN A 133 -2.65 16.26 -10.21
N TYR A 134 -1.96 15.97 -9.12
CA TYR A 134 -2.56 15.61 -7.85
C TYR A 134 -1.77 16.25 -6.71
N THR A 135 -2.49 16.68 -5.69
CA THR A 135 -1.93 17.52 -4.61
C THR A 135 -2.08 16.84 -3.27
N ASN A 136 -1.06 16.93 -2.45
CA ASN A 136 -1.02 16.44 -1.08
C ASN A 136 -1.36 14.94 -0.95
N PRO A 137 -0.80 14.04 -1.79
CA PRO A 137 -0.98 12.61 -1.59
C PRO A 137 -0.08 12.11 -0.46
N LEU A 138 -0.62 11.20 0.35
CA LEU A 138 0.12 10.48 1.38
C LEU A 138 0.16 8.99 1.07
N PHE A 139 1.36 8.44 0.93
CA PHE A 139 1.62 7.00 0.91
C PHE A 139 2.33 6.63 2.22
N ASN A 140 1.69 5.81 3.03
CA ASN A 140 2.20 5.45 4.34
C ASN A 140 2.22 3.93 4.54
N GLU A 141 3.33 3.39 5.04
CA GLU A 141 3.45 1.96 5.35
C GLU A 141 3.12 1.05 4.14
N CYS A 142 3.50 1.46 2.93
CA CYS A 142 3.23 0.75 1.70
C CYS A 142 4.45 0.00 1.17
N VAL A 143 4.20 -1.06 0.40
CA VAL A 143 5.18 -1.61 -0.54
C VAL A 143 4.81 -1.15 -1.94
N ILE A 144 5.70 -0.41 -2.59
CA ILE A 144 5.50 0.12 -3.95
C ILE A 144 6.62 -0.42 -4.84
N LYS A 145 6.26 -1.30 -5.79
CA LYS A 145 7.27 -1.91 -6.67
C LYS A 145 7.86 -0.91 -7.65
N SER A 146 7.04 -0.03 -8.20
CA SER A 146 7.54 1.01 -9.09
C SER A 146 6.69 2.29 -9.04
N ILE A 147 7.36 3.42 -9.10
CA ILE A 147 6.75 4.75 -9.15
C ILE A 147 7.11 5.37 -10.49
N TYR A 148 6.09 5.76 -11.29
CA TYR A 148 6.21 6.39 -12.60
C TYR A 148 5.47 7.72 -12.64
N ASN A 149 5.91 8.63 -13.53
CA ASN A 149 5.25 9.90 -13.83
C ASN A 149 4.97 10.78 -12.59
N PHE A 150 5.78 10.63 -11.53
CA PHE A 150 5.56 11.31 -10.25
C PHE A 150 5.77 12.83 -10.30
N LYS A 151 6.19 13.35 -11.45
CA LYS A 151 6.36 14.80 -11.71
C LYS A 151 5.09 15.63 -11.50
N TYR A 152 3.93 14.99 -11.54
CA TYR A 152 2.64 15.65 -11.34
C TYR A 152 2.17 15.68 -9.89
N ALA A 153 2.92 15.03 -8.98
CA ALA A 153 2.63 15.06 -7.54
C ALA A 153 3.13 16.38 -6.93
N ARG A 154 2.25 17.06 -6.22
CA ARG A 154 2.58 18.28 -5.47
C ARG A 154 2.37 18.04 -3.98
N ASP A 155 3.26 18.58 -3.15
CA ASP A 155 3.17 18.53 -1.69
C ASP A 155 3.00 17.08 -1.16
N PHE A 156 3.61 16.12 -1.87
CA PHE A 156 3.45 14.70 -1.55
C PHE A 156 4.22 14.29 -0.29
N THR A 157 3.73 13.26 0.37
CA THR A 157 4.46 12.58 1.45
C THR A 157 4.49 11.08 1.20
N ILE A 158 5.68 10.49 1.19
CA ILE A 158 5.91 9.06 1.20
C ILE A 158 6.66 8.73 2.47
N LYS A 159 6.09 7.93 3.36
CA LYS A 159 6.75 7.60 4.63
C LYS A 159 6.59 6.14 5.02
N ASN A 160 7.59 5.62 5.73
CA ASN A 160 7.61 4.24 6.21
C ASN A 160 7.32 3.21 5.10
N CYS A 161 7.80 3.45 3.89
CA CYS A 161 7.51 2.63 2.71
C CYS A 161 8.73 1.83 2.27
N THR A 162 8.46 0.68 1.61
CA THR A 162 9.44 -0.05 0.82
C THR A 162 9.20 0.22 -0.66
N ILE A 163 10.17 0.81 -1.36
CA ILE A 163 10.08 1.17 -2.78
C ILE A 163 11.15 0.40 -3.54
N THR A 164 10.74 -0.44 -4.53
CA THR A 164 11.73 -1.17 -5.31
C THR A 164 12.39 -0.28 -6.36
N SER A 165 11.61 0.52 -7.04
CA SER A 165 12.09 1.38 -8.13
C SER A 165 11.40 2.73 -8.09
N PHE A 166 12.18 3.79 -7.92
CA PHE A 166 11.69 5.15 -7.93
C PHE A 166 12.17 5.84 -9.23
N MET A 167 11.26 5.94 -10.19
CA MET A 167 11.53 6.50 -11.50
C MET A 167 10.57 7.66 -11.75
N SER A 168 11.10 8.85 -11.95
CA SER A 168 10.33 9.99 -12.45
C SER A 168 10.80 10.30 -13.87
N ASN A 169 9.93 10.16 -14.85
CA ASN A 169 10.32 10.18 -16.27
C ASN A 169 10.53 11.58 -16.84
N GLN A 170 10.50 12.66 -16.08
CA GLN A 170 10.73 14.02 -16.60
C GLN A 170 10.99 15.04 -15.47
N ASN A 171 11.51 16.20 -15.83
CA ASN A 171 11.73 17.32 -14.92
C ASN A 171 10.46 17.69 -14.16
N ALA A 172 10.50 17.58 -12.84
CA ALA A 172 9.47 18.15 -12.00
C ALA A 172 9.60 19.70 -12.07
N ASP A 173 8.47 20.39 -12.01
CA ASP A 173 8.50 21.84 -11.83
C ASP A 173 9.13 22.17 -10.46
N ALA A 174 10.06 23.13 -10.41
CA ALA A 174 10.81 23.49 -9.20
C ALA A 174 9.93 23.94 -8.00
N GLY A 175 8.64 24.15 -8.20
CA GLY A 175 7.68 24.47 -7.14
C GLY A 175 7.01 23.26 -6.47
N ASN A 176 7.37 22.02 -6.86
CA ASN A 176 6.72 20.81 -6.36
C ASN A 176 7.65 20.05 -5.40
N VAL A 177 7.76 20.51 -4.18
CA VAL A 177 8.58 19.87 -3.15
C VAL A 177 7.73 18.95 -2.30
N GLY A 178 8.09 17.66 -2.27
CA GLY A 178 7.46 16.69 -1.41
C GLY A 178 8.37 16.23 -0.28
N SER A 179 8.00 15.15 0.39
CA SER A 179 8.79 14.54 1.45
C SER A 179 8.85 13.02 1.28
N VAL A 180 10.05 12.45 1.43
CA VAL A 180 10.29 11.00 1.48
C VAL A 180 11.00 10.71 2.79
N LEU A 181 10.31 10.05 3.72
CA LEU A 181 10.70 9.93 5.12
C LEU A 181 10.72 8.48 5.55
N ASN A 182 11.78 8.04 6.22
CA ASN A 182 11.85 6.70 6.79
C ASN A 182 11.48 5.59 5.79
N CYS A 183 12.01 5.62 4.58
CA CYS A 183 11.74 4.64 3.54
C CYS A 183 12.97 3.80 3.22
N VAL A 184 12.74 2.64 2.59
CA VAL A 184 13.76 1.95 1.78
C VAL A 184 13.44 2.19 0.31
N ILE A 185 14.40 2.68 -0.44
CA ILE A 185 14.35 2.82 -1.90
C ILE A 185 15.46 1.93 -2.46
N TYR A 186 15.13 0.77 -3.00
CA TYR A 186 16.15 -0.18 -3.47
C TYR A 186 16.88 0.27 -4.74
N ASN A 187 16.18 0.96 -5.63
CA ASN A 187 16.78 1.54 -6.82
C ASN A 187 16.24 2.94 -7.06
N MET A 188 17.09 3.91 -6.91
CA MET A 188 16.80 5.29 -7.27
C MET A 188 17.49 5.60 -8.59
N TYR A 189 16.69 5.67 -9.67
CA TYR A 189 17.21 5.88 -11.01
C TYR A 189 17.31 7.37 -11.32
N ASN A 190 18.53 7.80 -11.71
CA ASN A 190 18.85 9.13 -12.25
C ASN A 190 18.29 10.34 -11.48
N PHE A 191 19.06 10.83 -10.55
CA PHE A 191 18.79 12.10 -9.86
C PHE A 191 18.92 13.35 -10.77
N SER A 192 19.61 13.26 -11.90
CA SER A 192 19.74 14.38 -12.82
C SER A 192 18.48 14.57 -13.66
N GLY A 193 17.53 15.34 -13.15
CA GLY A 193 16.37 15.80 -13.92
C GLY A 193 15.17 14.86 -13.98
N TYR A 194 15.17 13.73 -13.25
CA TYR A 194 14.11 12.73 -13.36
C TYR A 194 13.37 12.40 -12.05
N ASN A 195 13.88 12.82 -10.90
CA ASN A 195 13.20 12.59 -9.63
C ASN A 195 12.43 13.83 -9.19
N PRO A 196 11.30 13.66 -8.48
CA PRO A 196 10.59 14.80 -7.92
C PRO A 196 11.46 15.51 -6.91
N PHE A 197 11.35 16.81 -6.85
CA PHE A 197 11.99 17.57 -5.79
C PHE A 197 11.40 17.17 -4.45
N ALA A 198 12.24 16.77 -3.52
CA ALA A 198 11.79 16.30 -2.22
C ALA A 198 12.83 16.51 -1.12
N ILE A 199 12.33 16.57 0.10
CA ILE A 199 13.12 16.39 1.31
C ILE A 199 13.23 14.90 1.57
N TYR A 200 14.43 14.34 1.42
CA TYR A 200 14.74 12.93 1.73
C TYR A 200 15.36 12.88 3.12
N ARG A 201 14.67 12.25 4.09
CA ARG A 201 15.16 12.19 5.48
C ARG A 201 15.00 10.79 6.05
N ASN A 202 16.05 10.32 6.73
CA ASN A 202 16.08 9.03 7.43
C ASN A 202 15.76 7.83 6.52
N ASN A 203 16.19 7.86 5.25
CA ASN A 203 15.91 6.79 4.29
C ASN A 203 17.13 5.90 4.08
N LEU A 204 16.88 4.65 3.69
CA LEU A 204 17.85 3.76 3.05
C LEU A 204 17.71 3.90 1.54
N ILE A 205 18.76 4.35 0.83
CA ILE A 205 18.69 4.67 -0.60
C ILE A 205 19.72 3.87 -1.38
N GLY A 206 19.22 2.96 -2.23
CA GLY A 206 20.03 2.19 -3.17
C GLY A 206 20.29 2.93 -4.47
N PHE A 207 21.53 2.96 -4.90
CA PHE A 207 21.97 3.54 -6.18
C PHE A 207 23.19 2.81 -6.72
N ASP A 208 23.31 2.79 -8.05
CA ASP A 208 24.37 2.07 -8.77
C ASP A 208 25.42 3.01 -9.40
N SER A 209 25.40 4.29 -9.07
CA SER A 209 26.33 5.28 -9.56
C SER A 209 27.23 5.82 -8.44
N GLU A 210 28.47 6.22 -8.78
CA GLU A 210 29.38 6.84 -7.82
C GLU A 210 28.93 8.20 -7.30
N LYS A 211 27.91 8.79 -7.91
CA LYS A 211 27.43 10.13 -7.59
C LYS A 211 25.90 10.17 -7.63
N ILE A 212 25.33 10.87 -6.69
CA ILE A 212 23.92 11.26 -6.73
C ILE A 212 23.89 12.66 -7.35
N SER A 213 23.45 12.73 -8.62
CA SER A 213 23.18 14.03 -9.24
C SER A 213 21.77 14.45 -8.85
N CYS A 214 21.62 15.54 -8.16
CA CYS A 214 20.31 16.09 -7.83
C CYS A 214 20.12 17.49 -8.41
N ALA A 215 18.87 17.86 -8.59
CA ALA A 215 18.51 19.23 -8.95
C ALA A 215 17.97 19.95 -7.71
N SER A 216 18.37 21.21 -7.52
CA SER A 216 17.72 22.09 -6.54
C SER A 216 16.22 22.21 -6.87
N PRO A 217 15.30 22.15 -5.89
CA PRO A 217 15.53 22.30 -4.44
C PRO A 217 15.46 21.00 -3.61
N SER A 218 16.01 19.88 -4.07
CA SER A 218 16.03 18.66 -3.23
C SER A 218 16.99 18.79 -2.04
N GLU A 219 16.62 18.16 -0.92
CA GLU A 219 17.37 18.19 0.33
C GLU A 219 17.56 16.76 0.86
N PHE A 220 18.72 16.43 1.38
CA PHE A 220 19.06 15.11 1.90
C PHE A 220 19.59 15.19 3.33
N TYR A 221 18.87 14.59 4.27
CA TYR A 221 19.20 14.60 5.68
C TYR A 221 19.24 13.18 6.26
N TYR A 222 20.36 12.80 6.86
CA TYR A 222 20.53 11.57 7.64
C TYR A 222 20.09 10.30 6.91
N ASN A 223 20.33 10.23 5.60
CA ASN A 223 20.05 9.02 4.84
C ASN A 223 21.26 8.09 4.84
N VAL A 224 21.01 6.81 4.64
CA VAL A 224 22.06 5.80 4.41
C VAL A 224 21.98 5.33 2.97
N GLY A 225 23.03 5.58 2.20
CA GLY A 225 23.16 5.13 0.83
C GLY A 225 23.79 3.74 0.77
N PHE A 226 23.39 2.93 -0.20
CA PHE A 226 24.01 1.62 -0.44
C PHE A 226 24.05 1.26 -1.93
N SER A 227 24.94 0.32 -2.30
CA SER A 227 24.96 -0.28 -3.63
C SER A 227 24.81 -1.78 -3.54
N LYS A 228 23.95 -2.37 -4.38
CA LYS A 228 23.78 -3.81 -4.51
C LYS A 228 24.91 -4.48 -5.29
N SER A 229 25.60 -3.73 -6.14
CA SER A 229 26.64 -4.23 -7.04
C SER A 229 28.05 -4.16 -6.45
N ASN A 230 28.21 -3.92 -5.14
CA ASN A 230 29.49 -3.73 -4.46
C ASN A 230 30.38 -2.66 -5.11
N LYS A 231 29.78 -1.73 -5.84
CA LYS A 231 30.51 -0.56 -6.35
C LYS A 231 30.74 0.42 -5.21
N SER A 232 31.88 1.06 -5.23
CA SER A 232 32.11 2.21 -4.36
C SER A 232 31.10 3.29 -4.68
N VAL A 233 30.17 3.50 -3.78
CA VAL A 233 29.20 4.59 -3.86
C VAL A 233 29.55 5.66 -2.85
N SER A 234 29.22 6.89 -3.16
CA SER A 234 29.38 8.00 -2.24
C SER A 234 28.15 8.88 -2.28
N PHE A 235 27.78 9.45 -1.13
CA PHE A 235 26.81 10.54 -1.10
C PHE A 235 27.45 11.82 -1.64
N ASN A 236 28.05 11.74 -2.81
CA ASN A 236 28.56 12.89 -3.52
C ASN A 236 27.42 13.55 -4.29
N ILE A 237 26.74 14.46 -3.65
CA ILE A 237 25.63 15.21 -4.23
C ILE A 237 26.23 16.32 -5.10
N VAL A 238 25.97 16.23 -6.40
CA VAL A 238 26.40 17.25 -7.37
C VAL A 238 25.21 18.16 -7.66
N GLY A 239 25.35 19.44 -7.38
CA GLY A 239 24.33 20.47 -7.57
C GLY A 239 24.09 21.28 -6.28
N ASP A 240 23.13 22.21 -6.33
CA ASP A 240 22.82 23.13 -5.22
C ASP A 240 21.87 22.49 -4.19
N CYS A 241 22.06 21.20 -3.89
CA CYS A 241 21.22 20.47 -2.93
C CYS A 241 21.84 20.46 -1.53
N ILE A 242 20.98 20.51 -0.52
CA ILE A 242 21.41 20.35 0.88
C ILE A 242 21.79 18.90 1.15
N ASN A 243 22.94 18.70 1.79
CA ASN A 243 23.48 17.38 2.14
C ASN A 243 23.99 17.39 3.59
N VAL A 244 23.23 16.85 4.54
CA VAL A 244 23.58 16.88 5.96
C VAL A 244 23.42 15.50 6.58
N GLY A 245 24.47 15.01 7.25
CA GLY A 245 24.43 13.79 8.05
C GLY A 245 24.25 12.49 7.25
N ASN A 246 24.34 12.54 5.92
CA ASN A 246 24.21 11.34 5.09
C ASN A 246 25.46 10.47 5.14
N GLN A 247 25.30 9.15 5.10
CA GLN A 247 26.40 8.18 5.18
C GLN A 247 26.21 7.00 4.21
N ILE A 248 27.22 6.18 4.05
CA ILE A 248 27.19 4.98 3.24
C ILE A 248 27.17 3.77 4.15
N GLY A 249 26.30 2.80 3.84
CA GLY A 249 26.20 1.51 4.50
C GLY A 249 26.53 0.35 3.54
N ASP A 250 26.96 -0.77 4.12
CA ASP A 250 27.16 -2.01 3.37
C ASP A 250 25.81 -2.70 3.13
N TYR A 251 25.54 -3.04 1.86
CA TYR A 251 24.26 -3.69 1.49
C TYR A 251 24.07 -5.04 2.18
N ALA A 252 25.13 -5.85 2.31
CA ALA A 252 25.02 -7.16 2.90
C ALA A 252 24.76 -7.11 4.41
N GLU A 253 25.28 -6.08 5.10
CA GLU A 253 25.01 -5.84 6.51
C GLU A 253 23.59 -5.30 6.73
N LEU A 254 23.16 -4.34 5.89
CA LEU A 254 21.84 -3.73 5.99
C LEU A 254 20.68 -4.70 5.70
N PHE A 255 20.87 -5.67 4.80
CA PHE A 255 19.78 -6.53 4.32
C PHE A 255 20.08 -8.03 4.40
N ASN A 256 21.17 -8.45 5.09
CA ASN A 256 21.63 -9.84 5.11
C ASN A 256 21.72 -10.45 3.70
N SER A 257 22.22 -9.67 2.74
CA SER A 257 22.37 -10.02 1.32
C SER A 257 21.07 -10.35 0.58
N THR A 258 19.91 -10.11 1.17
CA THR A 258 18.59 -10.40 0.54
C THR A 258 17.64 -9.22 0.64
N GLU A 259 16.97 -8.96 -0.49
CA GLU A 259 15.83 -8.02 -0.47
C GLU A 259 14.58 -8.71 0.06
N SER A 260 13.84 -8.03 0.90
CA SER A 260 12.52 -8.46 1.36
C SER A 260 11.46 -7.41 1.04
N TYR A 261 10.20 -7.84 1.00
CA TYR A 261 9.06 -6.98 0.74
C TYR A 261 7.90 -7.36 1.66
N PRO A 262 7.60 -6.58 2.70
CA PRO A 262 8.25 -5.32 3.10
C PRO A 262 9.74 -5.49 3.41
N ALA A 263 10.51 -4.39 3.26
CA ALA A 263 11.92 -4.41 3.62
C ALA A 263 12.07 -4.65 5.13
N ASN A 264 13.09 -5.43 5.49
CA ASN A 264 13.46 -5.66 6.87
C ASN A 264 14.98 -5.41 7.05
N PRO A 265 15.40 -4.13 7.07
CA PRO A 265 16.79 -3.79 7.22
C PRO A 265 17.29 -4.11 8.63
N GLN A 266 18.58 -4.46 8.72
CA GLN A 266 19.27 -4.78 9.96
C GLN A 266 20.42 -3.78 10.15
N ASN A 267 20.94 -3.67 11.36
CA ASN A 267 22.14 -2.87 11.66
C ASN A 267 22.10 -1.45 11.12
N VAL A 268 20.92 -0.84 11.09
CA VAL A 268 20.73 0.53 10.62
C VAL A 268 21.08 1.52 11.74
N PRO A 269 21.73 2.64 11.43
CA PRO A 269 21.97 3.70 12.39
C PRO A 269 20.66 4.43 12.75
N ASP A 270 20.69 5.19 13.83
CA ASP A 270 19.61 6.11 14.14
C ASP A 270 19.65 7.34 13.22
N GLY A 271 18.47 7.80 12.86
CA GLY A 271 18.25 9.06 12.17
C GLY A 271 18.33 10.28 13.11
N ASP A 272 18.00 11.43 12.58
CA ASP A 272 18.00 12.69 13.37
C ASP A 272 16.83 12.78 14.37
N ASP A 273 15.86 11.91 14.25
CA ASP A 273 14.73 11.75 15.17
C ASP A 273 15.00 10.74 16.30
N GLY A 274 16.20 10.15 16.35
CA GLY A 274 16.60 9.16 17.34
C GLY A 274 15.95 7.79 17.14
N THR A 275 15.39 7.53 15.97
CA THR A 275 14.83 6.23 15.58
C THR A 275 15.66 5.61 14.45
N PRO A 276 15.60 4.27 14.24
CA PRO A 276 16.35 3.64 13.15
C PRO A 276 16.00 4.23 11.78
N VAL A 277 16.99 4.45 10.94
CA VAL A 277 16.80 4.86 9.55
C VAL A 277 16.02 3.77 8.78
N GLY A 278 15.09 4.16 7.91
CA GLY A 278 14.30 3.24 7.11
C GLY A 278 12.89 2.99 7.65
N PRO A 279 12.17 1.98 7.15
CA PRO A 279 10.72 1.87 7.29
C PRO A 279 10.22 1.63 8.72
N TYR A 280 11.09 1.19 9.62
CA TYR A 280 10.75 0.98 11.03
C TYR A 280 11.08 2.16 11.94
N GLY A 281 11.65 3.24 11.40
CA GLY A 281 11.87 4.49 12.13
C GLY A 281 10.64 5.38 12.17
N GLY A 282 10.70 6.48 12.91
CA GLY A 282 9.59 7.40 13.08
C GLY A 282 8.36 6.71 13.68
N THR A 283 7.27 6.66 12.94
CA THR A 283 6.02 5.97 13.36
C THR A 283 6.05 4.46 13.15
N GLY A 284 7.08 3.94 12.46
CA GLY A 284 7.23 2.53 12.14
C GLY A 284 6.33 2.05 10.99
N PHE A 285 6.64 0.83 10.51
CA PHE A 285 5.88 0.13 9.48
C PHE A 285 5.02 -0.97 10.13
N SER A 286 3.74 -1.00 9.82
CA SER A 286 2.84 -2.12 10.13
C SER A 286 2.23 -2.68 8.84
N PRO A 287 2.32 -3.99 8.58
CA PRO A 287 1.72 -4.59 7.38
C PRO A 287 0.21 -4.77 7.48
N TYR A 288 -0.38 -4.52 8.65
CA TYR A 288 -1.78 -4.85 8.91
C TYR A 288 -2.63 -3.59 9.02
N PRO A 289 -3.83 -3.59 8.37
CA PRO A 289 -4.78 -2.51 8.56
C PRO A 289 -5.21 -2.40 10.03
N ALA A 290 -5.58 -1.20 10.45
CA ALA A 290 -6.03 -0.90 11.81
C ALA A 290 -7.46 -1.41 12.12
N VAL A 291 -7.92 -2.44 11.42
CA VAL A 291 -9.23 -3.06 11.61
C VAL A 291 -9.10 -4.45 12.21
N PRO A 292 -10.05 -4.90 13.03
CA PRO A 292 -10.04 -6.27 13.52
C PRO A 292 -10.07 -7.28 12.38
N ARG A 293 -9.20 -8.28 12.43
CA ARG A 293 -9.14 -9.37 11.45
C ARG A 293 -9.35 -10.70 12.11
N ILE A 294 -10.06 -11.59 11.41
CA ILE A 294 -10.28 -12.95 11.86
C ILE A 294 -9.00 -13.74 11.56
N LEU A 295 -8.33 -14.24 12.61
CA LEU A 295 -7.15 -15.09 12.49
C LEU A 295 -7.53 -16.56 12.26
N SER A 296 -8.56 -17.03 12.94
CA SER A 296 -9.04 -18.37 12.79
C SER A 296 -10.56 -18.44 12.98
N LYS A 297 -11.18 -19.37 12.30
CA LYS A 297 -12.61 -19.66 12.43
C LYS A 297 -12.82 -21.18 12.38
N THR A 298 -13.46 -21.71 13.41
CA THR A 298 -13.92 -23.09 13.44
C THR A 298 -15.44 -23.11 13.56
N ILE A 299 -16.09 -23.87 12.70
CA ILE A 299 -17.54 -24.07 12.72
C ILE A 299 -17.76 -25.58 12.79
N ASP A 300 -18.48 -26.07 13.79
CA ASP A 300 -18.82 -27.50 13.89
C ASP A 300 -19.67 -27.92 12.70
N GLY A 301 -19.36 -29.07 12.12
CA GLY A 301 -20.06 -29.63 10.96
C GLY A 301 -21.46 -30.18 11.28
N SER A 302 -21.86 -30.19 12.56
CA SER A 302 -23.17 -30.66 13.03
C SER A 302 -23.67 -29.82 14.19
N THR A 303 -24.96 -29.80 14.39
CA THR A 303 -25.58 -29.22 15.59
C THR A 303 -25.33 -30.13 16.80
N ASN A 304 -25.23 -29.56 18.00
CA ASN A 304 -25.27 -30.29 19.24
C ASN A 304 -26.69 -30.78 19.56
N ASP A 305 -26.88 -31.48 20.69
CA ASP A 305 -28.16 -32.03 21.12
C ASP A 305 -29.27 -30.97 21.31
N GLU A 306 -28.89 -29.70 21.44
CA GLU A 306 -29.81 -28.57 21.54
C GLU A 306 -30.11 -27.91 20.19
N GLY A 307 -29.60 -28.47 19.09
CA GLY A 307 -29.79 -27.92 17.75
C GLY A 307 -28.90 -26.68 17.45
N LYS A 308 -27.86 -26.41 18.26
CA LYS A 308 -26.95 -25.27 18.11
C LYS A 308 -25.67 -25.69 17.41
N ILE A 309 -25.11 -24.81 16.57
CA ILE A 309 -23.81 -24.96 15.96
C ILE A 309 -22.79 -24.15 16.80
N ASN A 310 -21.69 -24.79 17.20
CA ASN A 310 -20.60 -24.06 17.84
C ASN A 310 -19.77 -23.33 16.79
N VAL A 311 -19.55 -22.07 17.02
CA VAL A 311 -18.68 -21.20 16.21
C VAL A 311 -17.61 -20.61 17.13
N LYS A 312 -16.35 -20.89 16.82
CA LYS A 312 -15.20 -20.26 17.49
C LYS A 312 -14.54 -19.33 16.48
N VAL A 313 -14.37 -18.07 16.87
CA VAL A 313 -13.70 -17.05 16.08
C VAL A 313 -12.60 -16.44 16.91
N GLU A 314 -11.39 -16.41 16.36
CA GLU A 314 -10.26 -15.69 16.94
C GLU A 314 -10.06 -14.41 16.13
N VAL A 315 -10.07 -13.26 16.82
CA VAL A 315 -9.96 -11.94 16.22
C VAL A 315 -8.76 -11.23 16.82
N LYS A 316 -7.95 -10.60 15.98
CA LYS A 316 -6.85 -9.72 16.37
C LYS A 316 -7.11 -8.31 15.83
N ALA A 317 -6.95 -7.31 16.67
CA ALA A 317 -6.85 -5.90 16.30
C ALA A 317 -5.41 -5.44 16.56
N GLU A 318 -4.83 -4.75 15.61
CA GLU A 318 -3.56 -4.04 15.82
C GLU A 318 -3.91 -2.63 16.35
N GLN A 319 -3.20 -2.19 17.38
CA GLN A 319 -3.36 -0.86 17.98
C GLN A 319 -2.46 0.15 17.29
#